data_43f4e7039b0cdccb0a68ecfb403474fe
#
_entry.id   43f4e7039b0cdccb0a68ecfb403474fe
#
_cell.length_a   1.000
_cell.length_b   1.000
_cell.length_c   1.000
_cell.angle_alpha   90.00
_cell.angle_beta   90.00
_cell.angle_gamma   90.00
#
_symmetry.space_group_name_H-M   'P 1'
#
loop_
_entity.id
_entity.type
_entity.pdbx_description
1 polymer ?
#
loop_
_entity_poly.entity_id
_entity_poly.type
_entity_poly.pdbx_seq_one_letter_code
_entity_poly.pdbx_strand_id
1 'polypeptide(L)'
;AKGTSEPIKGKPGSFKIYFSLGRDPNSGKNGSKVKYLKTPKRTIHCKSKNPKNWPSEVANALNEYREELESHEPSRDAPSTVAAYAESFHVLREGSFGSPLSYEREGYDVRHIRELFGDVPLADLRPDDIKRAYAEARSNGRFTDAEIRRIHVKLKQVMQDALENELIDRNPCMGIKLPKPDLRARNFLPPDELPRFTECLLAEPMGPMTVCTMLIFHLGLRKGEALGLSWLDYDPKAMELRIVRQYTNDKTLRPPKSEMSRRILSIDKTLADYLDKWRDVQRNIFKRRGLERKDTDPIVHALSVERDAMGLRRISITRPEGHNYSRWFRDFCVDNGYGTYSNVTKQFMRDGKLHMRGTGYS
;
A
#
# COMPACT_ATOMS: atom_id res chain seq x y z
N ALA A 1 -32.59 30.41 -0.98
CA ALA A 1 -32.19 30.93 -2.31
C ALA A 1 -33.41 31.32 -3.13
N LYS A 2 -33.33 32.39 -3.95
CA LYS A 2 -34.43 32.81 -4.81
C LYS A 2 -34.42 32.03 -6.12
N GLY A 3 -35.48 31.26 -6.39
CA GLY A 3 -35.65 30.50 -7.62
C GLY A 3 -35.88 31.43 -8.82
N THR A 4 -35.31 31.12 -9.94
CA THR A 4 -35.39 31.90 -11.19
C THR A 4 -35.73 30.96 -12.34
N SER A 5 -36.58 31.41 -13.25
CA SER A 5 -36.89 30.70 -14.49
C SER A 5 -36.61 31.60 -15.68
N GLU A 6 -36.03 31.07 -16.74
CA GLU A 6 -35.74 31.76 -17.99
C GLU A 6 -36.37 30.97 -19.15
N PRO A 7 -37.25 31.58 -19.97
CA PRO A 7 -37.81 30.91 -21.13
C PRO A 7 -36.73 30.59 -22.17
N ILE A 8 -36.85 29.46 -22.82
CA ILE A 8 -35.91 29.06 -23.88
C ILE A 8 -36.39 29.66 -25.19
N LYS A 9 -35.57 30.50 -25.81
CA LYS A 9 -35.86 31.15 -27.07
C LYS A 9 -36.17 30.11 -28.17
N GLY A 10 -37.30 30.27 -28.85
CA GLY A 10 -37.75 29.39 -29.93
C GLY A 10 -38.37 28.08 -29.48
N LYS A 11 -38.59 27.84 -28.18
CA LYS A 11 -39.24 26.63 -27.65
C LYS A 11 -40.34 26.99 -26.66
N PRO A 12 -41.58 27.26 -27.12
CA PRO A 12 -42.70 27.58 -26.24
C PRO A 12 -42.93 26.51 -25.18
N GLY A 13 -43.22 26.91 -23.94
CA GLY A 13 -43.44 26.01 -22.83
C GLY A 13 -42.16 25.36 -22.24
N SER A 14 -40.99 25.76 -22.71
CA SER A 14 -39.71 25.27 -22.17
C SER A 14 -38.99 26.35 -21.40
N PHE A 15 -38.53 26.05 -20.21
CA PHE A 15 -37.85 26.98 -19.30
C PHE A 15 -36.56 26.37 -18.74
N LYS A 16 -35.57 27.24 -18.48
CA LYS A 16 -34.42 26.90 -17.65
C LYS A 16 -34.68 27.41 -16.24
N ILE A 17 -34.62 26.52 -15.25
CA ILE A 17 -34.80 26.87 -13.84
C ILE A 17 -33.48 26.73 -13.09
N TYR A 18 -33.23 27.61 -12.11
CA TYR A 18 -32.07 27.59 -11.23
C TYR A 18 -32.30 28.46 -9.99
N PHE A 19 -31.44 28.26 -8.96
CA PHE A 19 -31.44 29.14 -7.78
C PHE A 19 -30.19 30.03 -7.76
N SER A 20 -30.35 31.28 -7.30
CA SER A 20 -29.21 32.16 -7.03
C SER A 20 -28.69 31.91 -5.64
N LEU A 21 -27.39 31.59 -5.52
CA LEU A 21 -26.70 31.28 -4.26
C LEU A 21 -25.99 32.49 -3.64
N GLY A 22 -26.25 33.68 -4.20
CA GLY A 22 -25.63 34.92 -3.72
C GLY A 22 -24.54 35.46 -4.65
N ARG A 23 -23.88 36.52 -4.21
CA ARG A 23 -22.81 37.17 -4.97
C ARG A 23 -21.53 36.37 -4.92
N ASP A 24 -20.89 36.16 -6.05
CA ASP A 24 -19.56 35.55 -6.09
C ASP A 24 -18.52 36.45 -5.41
N PRO A 25 -17.90 36.03 -4.29
CA PRO A 25 -16.97 36.85 -3.52
C PRO A 25 -15.76 37.35 -4.33
N ASN A 26 -15.44 36.62 -5.40
CA ASN A 26 -14.29 36.91 -6.26
C ASN A 26 -14.64 37.77 -7.46
N SER A 27 -15.92 38.13 -7.63
CA SER A 27 -16.38 38.97 -8.73
C SER A 27 -16.54 40.44 -8.30
N GLY A 28 -16.42 41.38 -9.25
CA GLY A 28 -16.53 42.80 -9.00
C GLY A 28 -15.28 43.46 -8.41
N LYS A 29 -14.16 42.71 -8.24
CA LYS A 29 -12.86 43.30 -7.92
C LYS A 29 -12.20 43.83 -9.20
N ASN A 30 -11.49 44.95 -9.09
CA ASN A 30 -10.75 45.57 -10.20
C ASN A 30 -11.63 45.96 -11.40
N GLY A 31 -12.87 46.45 -11.16
CA GLY A 31 -13.75 46.91 -12.24
C GLY A 31 -14.45 45.81 -13.05
N SER A 32 -14.30 44.55 -12.68
CA SER A 32 -15.01 43.44 -13.31
C SER A 32 -16.51 43.44 -12.95
N LYS A 33 -17.38 42.94 -13.85
CA LYS A 33 -18.82 42.80 -13.58
C LYS A 33 -19.07 41.85 -12.43
N VAL A 34 -19.99 42.22 -11.53
CA VAL A 34 -20.47 41.37 -10.44
C VAL A 34 -21.16 40.14 -11.03
N LYS A 35 -20.69 38.96 -10.63
CA LYS A 35 -21.31 37.66 -10.96
C LYS A 35 -22.04 37.10 -9.74
N TYR A 36 -23.11 36.37 -9.99
CA TYR A 36 -23.86 35.64 -8.97
C TYR A 36 -23.63 34.13 -9.15
N LEU A 37 -23.37 33.46 -8.06
CA LEU A 37 -23.34 32.00 -8.01
C LEU A 37 -24.76 31.48 -8.25
N LYS A 38 -24.89 30.42 -9.03
CA LYS A 38 -26.16 29.80 -9.41
C LYS A 38 -26.04 28.29 -9.32
N THR A 39 -27.12 27.62 -8.93
CA THR A 39 -27.20 26.15 -9.07
C THR A 39 -27.11 25.75 -10.55
N PRO A 40 -26.83 24.49 -10.86
CA PRO A 40 -26.93 23.96 -12.22
C PRO A 40 -28.28 24.30 -12.83
N LYS A 41 -28.29 24.71 -14.11
CA LYS A 41 -29.54 25.05 -14.81
C LYS A 41 -30.24 23.77 -15.27
N ARG A 42 -31.48 23.57 -14.83
CA ARG A 42 -32.34 22.49 -15.32
C ARG A 42 -33.26 23.00 -16.44
N THR A 43 -33.47 22.16 -17.45
CA THR A 43 -34.48 22.41 -18.48
C THR A 43 -35.75 21.65 -18.13
N ILE A 44 -36.86 22.38 -18.09
CA ILE A 44 -38.18 21.81 -17.90
C ILE A 44 -39.06 22.06 -19.10
N HIS A 45 -40.02 21.20 -19.35
CA HIS A 45 -41.01 21.31 -20.40
C HIS A 45 -42.40 21.26 -19.75
N CYS A 46 -43.17 22.33 -19.88
CA CYS A 46 -44.52 22.38 -19.38
C CYS A 46 -45.43 21.42 -20.16
N LYS A 47 -46.21 20.63 -19.44
CA LYS A 47 -47.11 19.62 -20.01
C LYS A 47 -48.38 20.21 -20.57
N SER A 48 -48.83 21.32 -19.99
CA SER A 48 -50.04 22.01 -20.46
C SER A 48 -49.83 22.72 -21.79
N LYS A 49 -50.74 22.53 -22.72
CA LYS A 49 -50.79 23.29 -23.98
C LYS A 49 -51.27 24.73 -23.79
N ASN A 50 -51.90 25.04 -22.63
CA ASN A 50 -52.37 26.36 -22.32
C ASN A 50 -51.27 27.19 -21.63
N PRO A 51 -50.80 28.30 -22.24
CA PRO A 51 -49.76 29.15 -21.67
C PRO A 51 -50.08 29.73 -20.29
N LYS A 52 -51.37 29.88 -19.96
CA LYS A 52 -51.78 30.36 -18.63
C LYS A 52 -51.43 29.42 -17.48
N ASN A 53 -51.21 28.15 -17.75
CA ASN A 53 -50.85 27.14 -16.73
C ASN A 53 -49.33 27.00 -16.54
N TRP A 54 -48.50 27.51 -17.44
CA TRP A 54 -47.03 27.39 -17.37
C TRP A 54 -46.42 28.00 -16.11
N PRO A 55 -46.88 29.17 -15.59
CA PRO A 55 -46.30 29.69 -14.33
C PRO A 55 -46.46 28.75 -13.15
N SER A 56 -47.58 28.03 -13.02
CA SER A 56 -47.80 27.07 -11.94
C SER A 56 -46.94 25.82 -12.11
N GLU A 57 -46.80 25.32 -13.33
CA GLU A 57 -45.90 24.17 -13.61
C GLU A 57 -44.43 24.51 -13.35
N VAL A 58 -43.99 25.71 -13.72
CA VAL A 58 -42.64 26.22 -13.41
C VAL A 58 -42.43 26.36 -11.90
N ALA A 59 -43.44 26.85 -11.18
CA ALA A 59 -43.36 26.99 -9.71
C ALA A 59 -43.26 25.64 -9.02
N ASN A 60 -44.04 24.66 -9.47
CA ASN A 60 -43.95 23.28 -8.95
C ASN A 60 -42.58 22.68 -9.23
N ALA A 61 -42.08 22.79 -10.45
CA ALA A 61 -40.75 22.29 -10.79
C ALA A 61 -39.60 22.99 -10.03
N LEU A 62 -39.75 24.28 -9.69
CA LEU A 62 -38.82 24.99 -8.81
C LEU A 62 -38.90 24.46 -7.37
N ASN A 63 -40.11 24.15 -6.86
CA ASN A 63 -40.24 23.57 -5.52
C ASN A 63 -39.65 22.15 -5.45
N GLU A 64 -39.98 21.30 -6.42
CA GLU A 64 -39.37 19.95 -6.52
C GLU A 64 -37.84 20.05 -6.59
N TYR A 65 -37.30 20.98 -7.38
CA TYR A 65 -35.86 21.17 -7.47
C TYR A 65 -35.26 21.71 -6.16
N ARG A 66 -35.99 22.53 -5.41
CA ARG A 66 -35.59 23.00 -4.07
C ARG A 66 -35.58 21.86 -3.09
N GLU A 67 -36.62 21.05 -3.01
CA GLU A 67 -36.72 19.88 -2.13
C GLU A 67 -35.61 18.86 -2.42
N GLU A 68 -35.28 18.68 -3.69
CA GLU A 68 -34.17 17.81 -4.10
C GLU A 68 -32.82 18.41 -3.69
N LEU A 69 -32.57 19.71 -3.81
CA LEU A 69 -31.38 20.37 -3.32
C LEU A 69 -31.26 20.32 -1.78
N GLU A 70 -32.39 20.44 -1.08
CA GLU A 70 -32.48 20.37 0.38
C GLU A 70 -32.34 18.90 0.88
N SER A 71 -32.83 17.93 0.12
CA SER A 71 -32.63 16.50 0.42
C SER A 71 -31.21 16.01 0.17
N HIS A 72 -30.44 16.74 -0.66
CA HIS A 72 -29.01 16.51 -0.91
C HIS A 72 -28.10 17.30 0.04
N GLU A 73 -28.64 17.93 1.11
CA GLU A 73 -27.76 18.34 2.20
C GLU A 73 -27.10 17.10 2.78
N PRO A 74 -25.76 17.04 2.83
CA PRO A 74 -25.08 15.89 3.40
C PRO A 74 -25.62 15.67 4.81
N SER A 75 -25.94 14.41 5.15
CA SER A 75 -26.47 14.07 6.47
C SER A 75 -25.60 14.74 7.53
N ARG A 76 -26.21 15.32 8.59
CA ARG A 76 -25.47 16.00 9.67
C ARG A 76 -24.36 15.14 10.31
N ASP A 77 -24.36 13.82 10.03
CA ASP A 77 -23.38 12.85 10.48
C ASP A 77 -22.28 12.56 9.43
N ALA A 78 -22.30 13.19 8.25
CA ALA A 78 -21.26 13.00 7.26
C ALA A 78 -19.93 13.64 7.73
N PRO A 79 -18.78 12.96 7.59
CA PRO A 79 -17.48 13.51 7.98
C PRO A 79 -17.21 14.83 7.27
N SER A 80 -17.10 15.92 8.02
CA SER A 80 -17.02 17.29 7.50
C SER A 80 -15.66 17.64 6.93
N THR A 81 -14.59 16.92 7.31
CA THR A 81 -13.21 17.21 6.88
C THR A 81 -12.61 16.07 6.09
N VAL A 82 -11.55 16.39 5.32
CA VAL A 82 -10.78 15.40 4.56
C VAL A 82 -10.23 14.31 5.46
N ALA A 83 -9.74 14.65 6.65
CA ALA A 83 -9.22 13.66 7.61
C ALA A 83 -10.31 12.73 8.10
N ALA A 84 -11.43 13.28 8.57
CA ALA A 84 -12.52 12.48 9.11
C ALA A 84 -13.11 11.53 8.06
N TYR A 85 -13.22 11.99 6.81
CA TYR A 85 -13.69 11.14 5.71
C TYR A 85 -12.67 10.05 5.35
N ALA A 86 -11.38 10.37 5.28
CA ALA A 86 -10.34 9.38 5.00
C ALA A 86 -10.24 8.31 6.10
N GLU A 87 -10.44 8.68 7.36
CA GLU A 87 -10.50 7.74 8.49
C GLU A 87 -11.73 6.81 8.39
N SER A 88 -12.90 7.37 8.11
CA SER A 88 -14.13 6.59 7.89
C SER A 88 -13.98 5.62 6.70
N PHE A 89 -13.45 6.10 5.58
CA PHE A 89 -13.14 5.30 4.40
C PHE A 89 -12.23 4.12 4.74
N HIS A 90 -11.19 4.34 5.56
CA HIS A 90 -10.26 3.29 5.99
C HIS A 90 -10.95 2.26 6.88
N VAL A 91 -11.71 2.70 7.89
CA VAL A 91 -12.42 1.81 8.83
C VAL A 91 -13.41 0.91 8.10
N LEU A 92 -14.21 1.47 7.19
CA LEU A 92 -15.22 0.72 6.42
C LEU A 92 -14.59 -0.36 5.51
N ARG A 93 -13.31 -0.25 5.21
CA ARG A 93 -12.59 -1.18 4.34
C ARG A 93 -11.83 -2.28 5.07
N GLU A 94 -11.89 -2.36 6.40
CA GLU A 94 -11.11 -3.33 7.18
C GLU A 94 -11.25 -4.77 6.65
N GLY A 95 -12.46 -5.22 6.37
CA GLY A 95 -12.74 -6.58 5.85
C GLY A 95 -12.38 -6.81 4.38
N SER A 96 -12.02 -5.75 3.61
CA SER A 96 -11.76 -5.86 2.17
C SER A 96 -10.31 -6.21 1.81
N PHE A 97 -9.42 -6.27 2.79
CA PHE A 97 -7.99 -6.53 2.56
C PHE A 97 -7.65 -8.01 2.66
N GLY A 98 -6.87 -8.51 1.69
CA GLY A 98 -6.35 -9.87 1.71
C GLY A 98 -5.28 -10.12 2.79
N SER A 99 -4.81 -9.08 3.52
CA SER A 99 -3.90 -9.22 4.66
C SER A 99 -3.99 -8.05 5.64
N PRO A 100 -3.82 -8.28 6.96
CA PRO A 100 -3.77 -7.22 7.98
C PRO A 100 -2.71 -6.16 7.68
N LEU A 101 -1.54 -6.57 7.17
CA LEU A 101 -0.45 -5.64 6.80
C LEU A 101 -0.84 -4.67 5.68
N SER A 102 -1.75 -5.08 4.78
CA SER A 102 -2.24 -4.19 3.73
C SER A 102 -3.18 -3.13 4.31
N TYR A 103 -4.01 -3.51 5.27
CA TYR A 103 -4.87 -2.61 6.03
C TYR A 103 -4.05 -1.61 6.85
N GLU A 104 -3.08 -2.09 7.63
CA GLU A 104 -2.17 -1.23 8.39
C GLU A 104 -1.43 -0.23 7.49
N ARG A 105 -0.98 -0.68 6.31
CA ARG A 105 -0.29 0.20 5.36
C ARG A 105 -1.21 1.30 4.82
N GLU A 106 -2.47 1.00 4.54
CA GLU A 106 -3.47 2.02 4.19
C GLU A 106 -3.63 3.02 5.33
N GLY A 107 -3.68 2.56 6.59
CA GLY A 107 -3.75 3.42 7.77
C GLY A 107 -2.57 4.40 7.89
N TYR A 108 -1.35 4.03 7.44
CA TYR A 108 -0.23 4.98 7.34
C TYR A 108 -0.49 6.06 6.28
N ASP A 109 -1.02 5.68 5.12
CA ASP A 109 -1.31 6.63 4.06
C ASP A 109 -2.44 7.60 4.47
N VAL A 110 -3.46 7.10 5.19
CA VAL A 110 -4.55 7.93 5.77
C VAL A 110 -4.01 8.90 6.82
N ARG A 111 -3.07 8.49 7.67
CA ARG A 111 -2.41 9.41 8.61
C ARG A 111 -1.67 10.53 7.91
N HIS A 112 -0.98 10.26 6.81
CA HIS A 112 -0.32 11.29 6.02
C HIS A 112 -1.31 12.22 5.32
N ILE A 113 -2.47 11.71 4.88
CA ILE A 113 -3.57 12.55 4.37
C ILE A 113 -4.05 13.50 5.46
N ARG A 114 -4.27 12.99 6.67
CA ARG A 114 -4.64 13.81 7.85
C ARG A 114 -3.61 14.88 8.17
N GLU A 115 -2.32 14.56 8.10
CA GLU A 115 -1.24 15.52 8.32
C GLU A 115 -1.23 16.66 7.31
N LEU A 116 -1.56 16.37 6.04
CA LEU A 116 -1.50 17.35 4.96
C LEU A 116 -2.79 18.14 4.78
N PHE A 117 -3.95 17.55 5.06
CA PHE A 117 -5.25 18.10 4.69
C PHE A 117 -6.29 18.01 5.82
N GLY A 118 -5.89 17.72 7.06
CA GLY A 118 -6.79 17.31 8.14
C GLY A 118 -7.98 18.23 8.38
N ASP A 119 -7.72 19.53 8.49
CA ASP A 119 -8.72 20.53 8.85
C ASP A 119 -9.48 21.10 7.64
N VAL A 120 -9.13 20.69 6.43
CA VAL A 120 -9.78 21.16 5.21
C VAL A 120 -11.18 20.54 5.12
N PRO A 121 -12.26 21.32 4.97
CA PRO A 121 -13.58 20.77 4.70
C PRO A 121 -13.56 19.94 3.41
N LEU A 122 -14.24 18.79 3.43
CA LEU A 122 -14.21 17.82 2.33
C LEU A 122 -14.59 18.44 0.98
N ALA A 123 -15.63 19.28 0.97
CA ALA A 123 -16.15 19.95 -0.22
C ALA A 123 -15.26 21.12 -0.71
N ASP A 124 -14.37 21.62 0.14
CA ASP A 124 -13.56 22.80 -0.14
C ASP A 124 -12.16 22.49 -0.65
N LEU A 125 -11.73 21.23 -0.59
CA LEU A 125 -10.40 20.82 -1.06
C LEU A 125 -10.24 21.10 -2.56
N ARG A 126 -9.26 21.93 -2.91
CA ARG A 126 -8.98 22.35 -4.28
C ARG A 126 -7.69 21.72 -4.83
N PRO A 127 -7.58 21.54 -6.15
CA PRO A 127 -6.34 21.05 -6.76
C PRO A 127 -5.10 21.87 -6.41
N ASP A 128 -5.26 23.19 -6.22
CA ASP A 128 -4.14 24.08 -5.88
C ASP A 128 -3.70 23.92 -4.41
N ASP A 129 -4.61 23.57 -3.50
CA ASP A 129 -4.25 23.26 -2.10
C ASP A 129 -3.42 21.98 -2.05
N ILE A 130 -3.81 20.97 -2.83
CA ILE A 130 -3.06 19.70 -2.94
C ILE A 130 -1.66 19.98 -3.49
N LYS A 131 -1.53 20.77 -4.55
CA LYS A 131 -0.22 21.12 -5.13
C LYS A 131 0.67 21.86 -4.15
N ARG A 132 0.12 22.83 -3.41
CA ARG A 132 0.85 23.62 -2.39
C ARG A 132 1.33 22.73 -1.24
N ALA A 133 0.45 21.89 -0.69
CA ALA A 133 0.80 20.97 0.40
C ALA A 133 1.93 20.03 -0.02
N TYR A 134 1.88 19.48 -1.25
CA TYR A 134 2.95 18.61 -1.74
C TYR A 134 4.26 19.36 -2.01
N ALA A 135 4.20 20.58 -2.52
CA ALA A 135 5.39 21.41 -2.74
C ALA A 135 6.06 21.76 -1.41
N GLU A 136 5.30 22.13 -0.40
CA GLU A 136 5.78 22.41 0.94
C GLU A 136 6.38 21.16 1.60
N ALA A 137 5.68 20.04 1.58
CA ALA A 137 6.14 18.78 2.15
C ALA A 137 7.44 18.26 1.50
N ARG A 138 7.66 18.59 0.23
CA ARG A 138 8.91 18.33 -0.48
C ARG A 138 10.01 19.26 -0.05
N SER A 139 9.75 20.57 -0.01
CA SER A 139 10.77 21.60 0.27
C SER A 139 11.32 21.50 1.68
N ASN A 140 10.51 21.10 2.65
CA ASN A 140 10.92 20.88 4.05
C ASN A 140 11.48 19.47 4.31
N GLY A 141 11.60 18.62 3.26
CA GLY A 141 12.14 17.26 3.36
C GLY A 141 11.28 16.26 4.13
N ARG A 142 10.01 16.60 4.41
CA ARG A 142 9.10 15.74 5.20
C ARG A 142 8.73 14.47 4.45
N PHE A 143 8.48 14.57 3.13
CA PHE A 143 8.14 13.44 2.27
C PHE A 143 8.97 13.44 1.00
N THR A 144 9.41 12.25 0.61
CA THR A 144 10.03 12.00 -0.69
C THR A 144 8.98 12.04 -1.81
N ASP A 145 9.41 12.22 -3.06
CA ASP A 145 8.51 12.19 -4.23
C ASP A 145 7.77 10.85 -4.36
N ALA A 146 8.39 9.75 -3.96
CA ALA A 146 7.76 8.43 -3.94
C ALA A 146 6.64 8.33 -2.89
N GLU A 147 6.85 8.91 -1.71
CA GLU A 147 5.84 8.97 -0.65
C GLU A 147 4.68 9.89 -1.03
N ILE A 148 4.96 11.09 -1.55
CA ILE A 148 3.94 12.01 -2.05
C ILE A 148 3.08 11.33 -3.12
N ARG A 149 3.70 10.59 -4.03
CA ARG A 149 2.96 9.84 -5.06
C ARG A 149 2.03 8.79 -4.45
N ARG A 150 2.50 8.05 -3.43
CA ARG A 150 1.70 7.05 -2.74
C ARG A 150 0.52 7.68 -2.00
N ILE A 151 0.77 8.77 -1.27
CA ILE A 151 -0.26 9.56 -0.57
C ILE A 151 -1.29 10.07 -1.58
N HIS A 152 -0.84 10.61 -2.72
CA HIS A 152 -1.74 11.11 -3.75
C HIS A 152 -2.64 10.02 -4.34
N VAL A 153 -2.10 8.82 -4.59
CA VAL A 153 -2.91 7.68 -5.06
C VAL A 153 -3.99 7.35 -4.04
N LYS A 154 -3.67 7.38 -2.75
CA LYS A 154 -4.64 7.12 -1.68
C LYS A 154 -5.66 8.26 -1.57
N LEU A 155 -5.22 9.50 -1.53
CA LEU A 155 -6.12 10.67 -1.51
C LEU A 155 -7.09 10.65 -2.71
N LYS A 156 -6.58 10.30 -3.90
CA LYS A 156 -7.43 10.19 -5.09
C LYS A 156 -8.53 9.12 -4.93
N GLN A 157 -8.22 7.98 -4.28
CA GLN A 157 -9.20 6.93 -3.98
C GLN A 157 -10.24 7.41 -2.98
N VAL A 158 -9.82 8.09 -1.90
CA VAL A 158 -10.72 8.67 -0.90
C VAL A 158 -11.66 9.72 -1.52
N MET A 159 -11.11 10.61 -2.36
CA MET A 159 -11.92 11.63 -3.05
C MET A 159 -12.82 11.03 -4.13
N GLN A 160 -12.45 9.90 -4.70
CA GLN A 160 -13.29 9.19 -5.65
C GLN A 160 -14.50 8.55 -4.96
N ASP A 161 -14.28 7.94 -3.81
CA ASP A 161 -15.34 7.40 -2.97
C ASP A 161 -16.29 8.51 -2.47
N ALA A 162 -15.75 9.68 -2.07
CA ALA A 162 -16.55 10.83 -1.70
C ALA A 162 -17.41 11.35 -2.87
N LEU A 163 -16.89 11.32 -4.09
CA LEU A 163 -17.64 11.68 -5.30
C LEU A 163 -18.76 10.65 -5.59
N GLU A 164 -18.48 9.36 -5.46
CA GLU A 164 -19.46 8.28 -5.65
C GLU A 164 -20.57 8.30 -4.59
N ASN A 165 -20.26 8.78 -3.38
CA ASN A 165 -21.23 9.02 -2.31
C ASN A 165 -21.88 10.44 -2.38
N GLU A 166 -21.70 11.17 -3.49
CA GLU A 166 -22.31 12.49 -3.75
C GLU A 166 -21.96 13.57 -2.71
N LEU A 167 -20.87 13.42 -1.94
CA LEU A 167 -20.41 14.38 -0.95
C LEU A 167 -19.61 15.54 -1.57
N ILE A 168 -19.10 15.35 -2.78
CA ILE A 168 -18.38 16.36 -3.57
C ILE A 168 -18.79 16.27 -5.03
N ASP A 169 -18.77 17.39 -5.73
CA ASP A 169 -19.17 17.47 -7.16
C ASP A 169 -18.10 16.97 -8.13
N ARG A 170 -16.84 16.92 -7.69
CA ARG A 170 -15.69 16.51 -8.51
C ARG A 170 -14.54 16.06 -7.64
N ASN A 171 -13.76 15.11 -8.14
CA ASN A 171 -12.54 14.68 -7.48
C ASN A 171 -11.40 15.70 -7.72
N PRO A 172 -10.90 16.41 -6.68
CA PRO A 172 -9.87 17.45 -6.84
C PRO A 172 -8.49 16.91 -7.20
N CYS A 173 -8.27 15.60 -7.06
CA CYS A 173 -7.00 14.96 -7.38
C CYS A 173 -6.82 14.71 -8.88
N MET A 174 -7.89 14.86 -9.67
CA MET A 174 -7.83 14.58 -11.10
C MET A 174 -6.95 15.59 -11.85
N GLY A 175 -6.12 15.08 -12.75
CA GLY A 175 -5.24 15.91 -13.59
C GLY A 175 -4.00 16.48 -12.89
N ILE A 176 -3.77 16.20 -11.61
CA ILE A 176 -2.54 16.61 -10.92
C ILE A 176 -1.37 15.73 -11.41
N LYS A 177 -0.38 16.40 -12.01
CA LYS A 177 0.86 15.75 -12.43
C LYS A 177 1.90 15.85 -11.31
N LEU A 178 2.37 14.69 -10.84
CA LEU A 178 3.44 14.61 -9.87
C LEU A 178 4.78 14.32 -10.56
N PRO A 179 5.91 14.84 -10.04
CA PRO A 179 7.22 14.49 -10.52
C PRO A 179 7.42 12.98 -10.53
N LYS A 180 8.15 12.47 -11.50
CA LYS A 180 8.56 11.07 -11.48
C LYS A 180 9.54 10.89 -10.31
N PRO A 181 9.36 9.88 -9.44
CA PRO A 181 10.34 9.60 -8.42
C PRO A 181 11.66 9.22 -9.09
N ASP A 182 12.76 9.65 -8.49
CA ASP A 182 14.08 9.17 -8.89
C ASP A 182 14.12 7.66 -8.74
N LEU A 183 14.15 6.97 -9.86
CA LEU A 183 14.32 5.52 -9.89
C LEU A 183 15.82 5.27 -9.65
N ARG A 184 16.20 5.12 -8.37
CA ARG A 184 17.54 4.61 -8.07
C ARG A 184 17.71 3.29 -8.84
N ALA A 185 18.79 3.17 -9.58
CA ALA A 185 19.16 1.92 -10.22
C ALA A 185 19.13 0.82 -9.14
N ARG A 186 18.40 -0.27 -9.40
CA ARG A 186 18.43 -1.40 -8.48
C ARG A 186 19.82 -2.01 -8.54
N ASN A 187 20.48 -2.12 -7.41
CA ASN A 187 21.71 -2.86 -7.32
C ASN A 187 21.40 -4.34 -7.63
N PHE A 188 22.11 -4.90 -8.57
CA PHE A 188 22.09 -6.32 -8.91
C PHE A 188 23.51 -6.84 -8.83
N LEU A 189 23.64 -8.12 -8.53
CA LEU A 189 24.93 -8.77 -8.54
C LEU A 189 25.36 -9.04 -10.00
N PRO A 190 26.46 -8.45 -10.48
CA PRO A 190 26.95 -8.69 -11.84
C PRO A 190 27.29 -10.19 -12.05
N PRO A 191 27.16 -10.71 -13.29
CA PRO A 191 27.44 -12.12 -13.57
C PRO A 191 28.87 -12.55 -13.23
N ASP A 192 29.86 -11.70 -13.36
CA ASP A 192 31.24 -11.94 -13.03
C ASP A 192 31.51 -12.04 -11.52
N GLU A 193 30.65 -11.46 -10.69
CA GLU A 193 30.71 -11.55 -9.24
C GLU A 193 30.00 -12.80 -8.68
N LEU A 194 29.23 -13.53 -9.48
CA LEU A 194 28.48 -14.70 -9.02
C LEU A 194 29.36 -15.81 -8.41
N PRO A 195 30.52 -16.17 -9.00
CA PRO A 195 31.39 -17.17 -8.41
C PRO A 195 31.90 -16.76 -7.02
N ARG A 196 32.41 -15.53 -6.90
CA ARG A 196 32.90 -14.98 -5.63
C ARG A 196 31.78 -14.92 -4.57
N PHE A 197 30.59 -14.48 -4.96
CA PHE A 197 29.43 -14.48 -4.05
C PHE A 197 29.10 -15.89 -3.52
N THR A 198 29.13 -16.87 -4.41
CA THR A 198 28.87 -18.28 -4.05
C THR A 198 29.96 -18.81 -3.10
N GLU A 199 31.24 -18.52 -3.34
CA GLU A 199 32.35 -18.86 -2.46
C GLU A 199 32.18 -18.23 -1.07
N CYS A 200 31.85 -16.94 -0.99
CA CYS A 200 31.58 -16.25 0.27
C CYS A 200 30.39 -16.92 1.03
N LEU A 201 29.33 -17.26 0.31
CA LEU A 201 28.16 -17.89 0.90
C LEU A 201 28.46 -19.31 1.42
N LEU A 202 29.26 -20.09 0.70
CA LEU A 202 29.67 -21.45 1.11
C LEU A 202 30.71 -21.43 2.22
N ALA A 203 31.44 -20.32 2.41
CA ALA A 203 32.37 -20.16 3.54
C ALA A 203 31.63 -19.83 4.85
N GLU A 204 30.38 -19.35 4.78
CA GLU A 204 29.57 -19.18 5.97
C GLU A 204 29.17 -20.56 6.57
N PRO A 205 29.04 -20.65 7.91
CA PRO A 205 28.50 -21.84 8.53
C PRO A 205 27.14 -22.23 7.97
N MET A 206 26.97 -23.51 7.60
CA MET A 206 25.68 -23.99 7.09
C MET A 206 24.58 -23.79 8.13
N GLY A 207 23.58 -23.03 7.80
CA GLY A 207 22.50 -22.66 8.71
C GLY A 207 21.24 -22.18 7.96
N PRO A 208 20.16 -21.87 8.69
CA PRO A 208 18.89 -21.49 8.06
C PRO A 208 19.01 -20.30 7.10
N MET A 209 19.87 -19.33 7.42
CA MET A 209 20.00 -18.09 6.62
C MET A 209 20.81 -18.34 5.35
N THR A 210 21.89 -19.13 5.43
CA THR A 210 22.68 -19.52 4.25
C THR A 210 21.84 -20.38 3.31
N VAL A 211 21.05 -21.32 3.84
CA VAL A 211 20.13 -22.16 3.05
C VAL A 211 19.04 -21.31 2.39
N CYS A 212 18.48 -20.35 3.10
CA CYS A 212 17.51 -19.41 2.53
C CYS A 212 18.12 -18.64 1.35
N THR A 213 19.37 -18.18 1.51
CA THR A 213 20.07 -17.44 0.44
C THR A 213 20.37 -18.34 -0.75
N MET A 214 20.82 -19.59 -0.53
CA MET A 214 21.02 -20.56 -1.61
C MET A 214 19.74 -20.82 -2.41
N LEU A 215 18.61 -21.01 -1.73
CA LEU A 215 17.31 -21.18 -2.38
C LEU A 215 16.90 -19.96 -3.20
N ILE A 216 17.08 -18.74 -2.67
CA ILE A 216 16.77 -17.49 -3.37
C ILE A 216 17.69 -17.32 -4.57
N PHE A 217 18.97 -17.58 -4.40
CA PHE A 217 20.00 -17.36 -5.40
C PHE A 217 19.87 -18.31 -6.59
N HIS A 218 19.75 -19.61 -6.34
CA HIS A 218 19.63 -20.62 -7.40
C HIS A 218 18.29 -20.57 -8.14
N LEU A 219 17.19 -20.28 -7.44
CA LEU A 219 15.84 -20.46 -7.97
C LEU A 219 15.08 -19.14 -8.21
N GLY A 220 15.67 -18.01 -7.90
CA GLY A 220 14.99 -16.70 -8.01
C GLY A 220 13.76 -16.59 -7.11
N LEU A 221 13.75 -17.27 -5.96
CA LEU A 221 12.60 -17.26 -5.06
C LEU A 221 12.42 -15.89 -4.40
N ARG A 222 11.17 -15.49 -4.21
CA ARG A 222 10.90 -14.41 -3.25
C ARG A 222 11.24 -14.86 -1.84
N LYS A 223 11.75 -13.94 -1.00
CA LYS A 223 12.06 -14.24 0.41
C LYS A 223 10.95 -15.00 1.13
N GLY A 224 9.70 -14.55 0.99
CA GLY A 224 8.55 -15.23 1.60
C GLY A 224 8.30 -16.66 1.08
N GLU A 225 8.60 -16.92 -0.19
CA GLU A 225 8.51 -18.25 -0.78
C GLU A 225 9.57 -19.17 -0.17
N ALA A 226 10.85 -18.75 -0.13
CA ALA A 226 11.92 -19.52 0.47
C ALA A 226 11.67 -19.83 1.95
N LEU A 227 11.22 -18.84 2.74
CA LEU A 227 10.84 -19.03 4.14
C LEU A 227 9.58 -19.89 4.31
N GLY A 228 8.73 -19.98 3.28
CA GLY A 228 7.51 -20.78 3.26
C GLY A 228 7.72 -22.26 3.02
N LEU A 229 8.86 -22.67 2.48
CA LEU A 229 9.15 -24.07 2.13
C LEU A 229 9.20 -24.99 3.36
N SER A 230 8.70 -26.19 3.17
CA SER A 230 8.83 -27.35 4.07
C SER A 230 9.49 -28.49 3.32
N TRP A 231 9.98 -29.50 4.02
CA TRP A 231 10.58 -30.68 3.38
C TRP A 231 9.57 -31.46 2.52
N LEU A 232 8.27 -31.38 2.80
CA LEU A 232 7.20 -31.89 1.93
C LEU A 232 7.19 -31.29 0.52
N ASP A 233 7.78 -30.11 0.36
CA ASP A 233 7.81 -29.41 -0.92
C ASP A 233 9.02 -29.82 -1.78
N TYR A 234 9.97 -30.56 -1.21
CA TYR A 234 11.17 -31.04 -1.88
C TYR A 234 11.07 -32.53 -2.24
N ASP A 235 11.14 -32.83 -3.52
CA ASP A 235 11.27 -34.18 -4.04
C ASP A 235 12.72 -34.43 -4.48
N PRO A 236 13.53 -35.18 -3.68
CA PRO A 236 14.93 -35.42 -4.01
C PRO A 236 15.10 -36.37 -5.21
N LYS A 237 14.11 -37.22 -5.49
CA LYS A 237 14.20 -38.17 -6.64
C LYS A 237 13.93 -37.49 -7.95
N ALA A 238 12.93 -36.63 -7.99
CA ALA A 238 12.62 -35.79 -9.16
C ALA A 238 13.55 -34.58 -9.28
N MET A 239 14.32 -34.25 -8.23
CA MET A 239 15.07 -33.00 -8.10
C MET A 239 14.16 -31.77 -8.34
N GLU A 240 13.04 -31.71 -7.61
CA GLU A 240 12.02 -30.70 -7.76
C GLU A 240 11.66 -30.02 -6.42
N LEU A 241 11.35 -28.74 -6.51
CA LEU A 241 10.79 -27.94 -5.42
C LEU A 241 9.44 -27.36 -5.83
N ARG A 242 8.42 -27.58 -4.98
CA ARG A 242 7.06 -27.07 -5.18
C ARG A 242 6.86 -25.78 -4.40
N ILE A 243 6.57 -24.69 -5.12
CA ILE A 243 6.29 -23.38 -4.53
C ILE A 243 4.77 -23.22 -4.43
N VAL A 244 4.21 -23.55 -3.29
CA VAL A 244 2.75 -23.56 -3.07
C VAL A 244 2.29 -22.61 -1.97
N ARG A 245 3.24 -22.04 -1.19
CA ARG A 245 2.97 -21.12 -0.08
C ARG A 245 4.09 -20.12 0.11
N GLN A 246 3.79 -19.06 0.85
CA GLN A 246 4.75 -18.04 1.29
C GLN A 246 4.58 -17.79 2.79
N TYR A 247 5.66 -17.49 3.48
CA TYR A 247 5.65 -17.02 4.86
C TYR A 247 5.71 -15.49 4.88
N THR A 248 4.70 -14.87 5.47
CA THR A 248 4.50 -13.41 5.45
C THR A 248 5.00 -12.77 6.74
N ASN A 249 5.16 -11.44 6.73
CA ASN A 249 5.70 -10.70 7.89
C ASN A 249 4.80 -10.75 9.12
N ASP A 250 3.51 -11.06 8.96
CA ASP A 250 2.56 -11.33 10.04
C ASP A 250 2.66 -12.76 10.59
N LYS A 251 3.76 -13.46 10.30
CA LYS A 251 4.07 -14.80 10.76
C LYS A 251 3.06 -15.88 10.35
N THR A 252 2.38 -15.67 9.23
CA THR A 252 1.40 -16.61 8.69
C THR A 252 1.88 -17.24 7.38
N LEU A 253 1.49 -18.52 7.18
CA LEU A 253 1.63 -19.20 5.90
C LEU A 253 0.39 -18.89 5.05
N ARG A 254 0.60 -18.36 3.86
CA ARG A 254 -0.46 -18.02 2.92
C ARG A 254 -0.16 -18.61 1.54
N PRO A 255 -1.18 -18.83 0.71
CA PRO A 255 -0.95 -19.07 -0.72
C PRO A 255 -0.13 -17.94 -1.33
N PRO A 256 0.59 -18.19 -2.41
CA PRO A 256 1.23 -17.13 -3.18
C PRO A 256 0.20 -16.09 -3.66
N LYS A 257 0.66 -14.86 -3.92
CA LYS A 257 -0.18 -13.70 -4.22
C LYS A 257 -1.05 -13.86 -5.49
N SER A 258 -0.65 -14.75 -6.41
CA SER A 258 -1.40 -15.13 -7.61
C SER A 258 -1.29 -16.62 -7.84
N GLU A 259 -2.28 -17.21 -8.52
CA GLU A 259 -2.25 -18.64 -8.89
C GLU A 259 -1.04 -18.99 -9.77
N MET A 260 -0.65 -18.10 -10.68
CA MET A 260 0.56 -18.27 -11.52
C MET A 260 1.87 -18.34 -10.71
N SER A 261 1.84 -17.93 -9.44
CA SER A 261 3.01 -18.05 -8.55
C SER A 261 3.15 -19.44 -7.95
N ARG A 262 2.13 -20.31 -8.07
CA ARG A 262 2.26 -21.75 -7.76
C ARG A 262 2.98 -22.41 -8.92
N ARG A 263 4.13 -23.00 -8.63
CA ARG A 263 4.99 -23.60 -9.65
C ARG A 263 5.85 -24.71 -9.06
N ILE A 264 6.28 -25.59 -9.95
CA ILE A 264 7.32 -26.59 -9.66
C ILE A 264 8.58 -26.08 -10.32
N LEU A 265 9.68 -26.14 -9.63
CA LEU A 265 11.01 -25.75 -10.11
C LEU A 265 11.92 -26.96 -10.05
N SER A 266 12.53 -27.30 -11.19
CA SER A 266 13.64 -28.24 -11.21
C SER A 266 14.86 -27.61 -10.56
N ILE A 267 15.60 -28.37 -9.78
CA ILE A 267 16.83 -27.93 -9.12
C ILE A 267 18.03 -28.66 -9.69
N ASP A 268 19.15 -27.97 -9.75
CA ASP A 268 20.40 -28.61 -10.14
C ASP A 268 20.96 -29.53 -9.06
N LYS A 269 21.92 -30.38 -9.45
CA LYS A 269 22.55 -31.33 -8.54
C LYS A 269 23.27 -30.60 -7.39
N THR A 270 23.83 -29.44 -7.62
CA THR A 270 24.57 -28.67 -6.61
C THR A 270 23.64 -28.25 -5.47
N LEU A 271 22.46 -27.69 -5.82
CA LEU A 271 21.46 -27.32 -4.82
C LEU A 271 20.84 -28.57 -4.15
N ALA A 272 20.60 -29.65 -4.90
CA ALA A 272 20.08 -30.88 -4.34
C ALA A 272 21.06 -31.48 -3.27
N ASP A 273 22.32 -31.61 -3.61
CA ASP A 273 23.37 -32.09 -2.69
C ASP A 273 23.51 -31.17 -1.46
N TYR A 274 23.36 -29.85 -1.65
CA TYR A 274 23.39 -28.89 -0.56
C TYR A 274 22.18 -29.04 0.38
N LEU A 275 20.97 -29.22 -0.17
CA LEU A 275 19.77 -29.46 0.62
C LEU A 275 19.81 -30.80 1.39
N ASP A 276 20.35 -31.86 0.80
CA ASP A 276 20.48 -33.13 1.47
C ASP A 276 21.48 -33.06 2.64
N LYS A 277 22.62 -32.39 2.46
CA LYS A 277 23.54 -32.08 3.57
C LYS A 277 22.86 -31.26 4.66
N TRP A 278 22.09 -30.26 4.27
CA TRP A 278 21.34 -29.43 5.23
C TRP A 278 20.32 -30.24 6.01
N ARG A 279 19.63 -31.19 5.36
CA ARG A 279 18.66 -32.07 6.00
C ARG A 279 19.32 -32.87 7.15
N ASP A 280 20.52 -33.34 6.95
CA ASP A 280 21.27 -34.07 7.98
C ASP A 280 21.77 -33.14 9.09
N VAL A 281 22.30 -32.00 8.76
CA VAL A 281 22.69 -30.98 9.75
C VAL A 281 21.49 -30.57 10.60
N GLN A 282 20.35 -30.29 9.97
CA GLN A 282 19.12 -29.89 10.67
C GLN A 282 18.63 -31.02 11.60
N ARG A 283 18.66 -32.28 11.14
CA ARG A 283 18.31 -33.45 11.96
C ARG A 283 19.17 -33.50 13.22
N ASN A 284 20.49 -33.29 13.11
CA ASN A 284 21.42 -33.26 14.22
C ASN A 284 21.16 -32.08 15.18
N ILE A 285 20.83 -30.89 14.65
CA ILE A 285 20.45 -29.72 15.46
C ILE A 285 19.20 -30.03 16.30
N PHE A 286 18.19 -30.64 15.69
CA PHE A 286 16.93 -30.98 16.37
C PHE A 286 17.15 -32.06 17.42
N LYS A 287 17.88 -33.13 17.08
CA LYS A 287 18.22 -34.22 18.00
C LYS A 287 18.93 -33.72 19.28
N ARG A 288 19.88 -32.78 19.14
CA ARG A 288 20.59 -32.15 20.29
C ARG A 288 19.65 -31.31 21.18
N ARG A 289 18.46 -30.98 20.70
CA ARG A 289 17.44 -30.23 21.43
C ARG A 289 16.25 -31.08 21.86
N GLY A 290 16.35 -32.39 21.71
CA GLY A 290 15.29 -33.34 22.05
C GLY A 290 14.08 -33.26 21.08
N LEU A 291 14.31 -32.78 19.86
CA LEU A 291 13.28 -32.66 18.83
C LEU A 291 13.49 -33.70 17.75
N GLU A 292 12.40 -34.20 17.19
CA GLU A 292 12.41 -35.06 16.01
C GLU A 292 12.04 -34.27 14.77
N ARG A 293 12.79 -34.42 13.66
CA ARG A 293 12.51 -33.77 12.39
C ARG A 293 11.38 -34.48 11.65
N LYS A 294 10.43 -33.71 11.16
CA LYS A 294 9.32 -34.17 10.33
C LYS A 294 9.40 -33.53 8.94
N ASP A 295 8.77 -34.16 7.94
CA ASP A 295 8.73 -33.58 6.59
C ASP A 295 7.85 -32.31 6.51
N THR A 296 6.97 -32.11 7.46
CA THR A 296 6.20 -30.86 7.63
C THR A 296 7.04 -29.71 8.15
N ASP A 297 8.24 -29.97 8.70
CA ASP A 297 9.09 -28.93 9.24
C ASP A 297 9.65 -28.00 8.15
N PRO A 298 9.87 -26.73 8.46
CA PRO A 298 10.44 -25.80 7.51
C PRO A 298 11.87 -26.16 7.12
N ILE A 299 12.19 -26.05 5.82
CA ILE A 299 13.57 -26.13 5.33
C ILE A 299 14.40 -25.04 6.00
N VAL A 300 13.89 -23.80 6.00
CA VAL A 300 14.48 -22.67 6.71
C VAL A 300 13.79 -22.53 8.06
N HIS A 301 14.41 -23.05 9.11
CA HIS A 301 13.83 -23.10 10.45
C HIS A 301 14.40 -22.05 11.39
N ALA A 302 13.62 -21.75 12.42
CA ALA A 302 14.06 -21.13 13.67
C ALA A 302 13.61 -22.00 14.85
N LEU A 303 14.25 -21.83 15.99
CA LEU A 303 13.83 -22.46 17.24
C LEU A 303 13.28 -21.38 18.17
N SER A 304 12.07 -21.57 18.62
CA SER A 304 11.45 -20.72 19.65
C SER A 304 11.51 -21.44 21.00
N VAL A 305 11.79 -20.68 22.03
CA VAL A 305 11.78 -21.17 23.41
C VAL A 305 10.67 -20.46 24.17
N GLU A 306 9.64 -21.19 24.48
CA GLU A 306 8.52 -20.71 25.30
C GLU A 306 8.58 -21.33 26.69
N ARG A 307 7.99 -20.65 27.67
CA ARG A 307 7.74 -21.21 28.98
C ARG A 307 6.25 -21.53 29.09
N ASP A 308 5.96 -22.78 29.50
CA ASP A 308 4.58 -23.15 29.79
C ASP A 308 4.08 -22.53 31.10
N ALA A 309 2.82 -22.79 31.44
CA ALA A 309 2.19 -22.27 32.67
C ALA A 309 2.89 -22.71 33.96
N MET A 310 3.70 -23.77 33.92
CA MET A 310 4.51 -24.28 35.05
C MET A 310 5.96 -23.75 35.03
N GLY A 311 6.31 -22.85 34.06
CA GLY A 311 7.64 -22.29 33.91
C GLY A 311 8.66 -23.20 33.20
N LEU A 312 8.24 -24.39 32.72
CA LEU A 312 9.08 -25.31 32.01
C LEU A 312 9.39 -24.80 30.60
N ARG A 313 10.63 -24.96 30.16
CA ARG A 313 11.06 -24.56 28.83
C ARG A 313 10.58 -25.58 27.79
N ARG A 314 9.76 -25.09 26.83
CA ARG A 314 9.37 -25.83 25.66
C ARG A 314 10.07 -25.25 24.43
N ILE A 315 10.75 -26.10 23.66
CA ILE A 315 11.39 -25.73 22.40
C ILE A 315 10.44 -26.13 21.27
N SER A 316 10.14 -25.21 20.37
CA SER A 316 9.32 -25.46 19.17
C SER A 316 10.07 -25.08 17.91
N ILE A 317 9.78 -25.81 16.82
CA ILE A 317 10.32 -25.54 15.50
C ILE A 317 9.39 -24.51 14.84
N THR A 318 9.97 -23.38 14.45
CA THR A 318 9.24 -22.28 13.82
C THR A 318 9.95 -21.83 12.53
N ARG A 319 9.44 -20.80 11.87
CA ARG A 319 10.08 -20.14 10.73
C ARG A 319 10.72 -18.84 11.20
N PRO A 320 11.90 -18.47 10.66
CA PRO A 320 12.52 -17.19 10.98
C PRO A 320 11.67 -16.06 10.41
N GLU A 321 11.60 -14.95 11.14
CA GLU A 321 10.93 -13.76 10.68
C GLU A 321 11.69 -13.15 9.50
N GLY A 322 10.95 -12.67 8.48
CA GLY A 322 11.55 -12.15 7.25
C GLY A 322 12.51 -10.97 7.46
N HIS A 323 12.34 -10.19 8.53
CA HIS A 323 13.26 -9.10 8.87
C HIS A 323 14.59 -9.62 9.43
N ASN A 324 14.61 -10.77 10.13
CA ASN A 324 15.85 -11.39 10.63
C ASN A 324 16.70 -11.87 9.46
N TYR A 325 16.08 -12.50 8.45
CA TYR A 325 16.78 -12.84 7.22
C TYR A 325 17.33 -11.59 6.51
N SER A 326 16.51 -10.57 6.32
CA SER A 326 16.95 -9.33 5.64
C SER A 326 18.09 -8.64 6.38
N ARG A 327 18.11 -8.70 7.72
CA ARG A 327 19.21 -8.16 8.53
C ARG A 327 20.48 -8.99 8.33
N TRP A 328 20.38 -10.30 8.47
CA TRP A 328 21.52 -11.20 8.28
C TRP A 328 22.10 -11.06 6.87
N PHE A 329 21.27 -11.07 5.84
CA PHE A 329 21.70 -10.93 4.44
C PHE A 329 22.42 -9.62 4.18
N ARG A 330 21.92 -8.52 4.71
CA ARG A 330 22.57 -7.23 4.62
C ARG A 330 23.95 -7.23 5.30
N ASP A 331 24.01 -7.80 6.51
CA ASP A 331 25.26 -7.94 7.24
C ASP A 331 26.25 -8.81 6.47
N PHE A 332 25.80 -9.91 5.91
CA PHE A 332 26.61 -10.76 5.02
C PHE A 332 27.12 -10.00 3.81
N CYS A 333 26.30 -9.21 3.14
CA CYS A 333 26.72 -8.40 1.99
C CYS A 333 27.78 -7.37 2.38
N VAL A 334 27.61 -6.68 3.50
CA VAL A 334 28.61 -5.69 3.98
C VAL A 334 29.91 -6.36 4.38
N ASP A 335 29.84 -7.46 5.13
CA ASP A 335 31.01 -8.21 5.60
C ASP A 335 31.85 -8.80 4.43
N ASN A 336 31.22 -9.01 3.27
CA ASN A 336 31.87 -9.52 2.06
C ASN A 336 32.08 -8.46 0.96
N GLY A 337 31.85 -7.18 1.24
CA GLY A 337 32.16 -6.08 0.34
C GLY A 337 31.11 -5.80 -0.75
N TYR A 338 29.90 -6.34 -0.61
CA TYR A 338 28.79 -6.13 -1.54
C TYR A 338 27.89 -4.94 -1.16
N GLY A 339 28.28 -4.16 -0.19
CA GLY A 339 27.57 -2.97 0.24
C GLY A 339 28.21 -2.31 1.46
N THR A 340 27.64 -1.17 1.88
CA THR A 340 28.13 -0.40 3.01
C THR A 340 26.99 0.06 3.92
N TYR A 341 27.30 0.33 5.20
CA TYR A 341 26.38 1.01 6.10
C TYR A 341 26.63 2.52 6.04
N SER A 342 25.58 3.31 5.92
CA SER A 342 25.66 4.77 6.05
C SER A 342 25.99 5.20 7.47
N ASN A 343 25.47 4.48 8.48
CA ASN A 343 25.71 4.72 9.91
C ASN A 343 26.19 3.43 10.56
N VAL A 344 27.49 3.32 10.81
CA VAL A 344 28.09 2.17 11.52
C VAL A 344 27.89 2.37 13.02
N THR A 345 27.17 1.44 13.66
CA THR A 345 26.90 1.47 15.11
C THR A 345 27.83 0.58 15.91
N LYS A 346 28.45 -0.42 15.27
CA LYS A 346 29.36 -1.37 15.90
C LYS A 346 30.35 -1.91 14.89
N GLN A 347 31.63 -2.02 15.33
CA GLN A 347 32.69 -2.72 14.63
C GLN A 347 33.25 -3.80 15.57
N PHE A 348 33.58 -4.98 15.06
CA PHE A 348 34.16 -6.06 15.85
C PHE A 348 34.94 -7.03 14.96
N MET A 349 35.95 -7.66 15.55
CA MET A 349 36.73 -8.71 14.88
C MET A 349 36.10 -10.07 15.12
N ARG A 350 36.00 -10.87 14.08
CA ARG A 350 35.56 -12.27 14.13
C ARG A 350 36.35 -13.05 13.08
N ASP A 351 36.98 -14.15 13.50
CA ASP A 351 37.78 -15.02 12.63
C ASP A 351 38.84 -14.25 11.81
N GLY A 352 39.47 -13.23 12.43
CA GLY A 352 40.48 -12.40 11.81
C GLY A 352 39.94 -11.36 10.81
N LYS A 353 38.62 -11.27 10.61
CA LYS A 353 37.98 -10.29 9.72
C LYS A 353 37.23 -9.21 10.50
N LEU A 354 37.25 -7.99 9.96
CA LEU A 354 36.47 -6.88 10.50
C LEU A 354 35.02 -6.99 10.04
N HIS A 355 34.13 -7.06 11.00
CA HIS A 355 32.69 -7.07 10.79
C HIS A 355 32.08 -5.75 11.25
N MET A 356 31.06 -5.31 10.54
CA MET A 356 30.36 -4.06 10.83
C MET A 356 28.87 -4.32 11.04
N ARG A 357 28.27 -3.52 11.88
CA ARG A 357 26.81 -3.44 12.07
C ARG A 357 26.41 -1.97 12.04
N GLY A 358 25.27 -1.66 11.46
CA GLY A 358 24.82 -0.29 11.30
C GLY A 358 23.42 -0.15 10.77
N THR A 359 23.05 1.09 10.47
CA THR A 359 21.78 1.46 9.84
C THR A 359 22.04 2.24 8.55
N GLY A 360 21.08 2.25 7.62
CA GLY A 360 21.23 2.85 6.29
C GLY A 360 22.19 2.01 5.45
N TYR A 361 21.67 1.27 4.51
CA TYR A 361 22.43 0.35 3.64
C TYR A 361 22.38 0.84 2.20
N SER A 362 23.51 0.86 1.52
CA SER A 362 23.67 1.17 0.09
C SER A 362 24.53 0.14 -0.61
#